data_428c162549c5c9293494ca6ed5638a44
#
_entry.id   428c162549c5c9293494ca6ed5638a44
#
_cell.length_a   1.000
_cell.length_b   1.000
_cell.length_c   1.000
_cell.angle_alpha   90.00
_cell.angle_beta   90.00
_cell.angle_gamma   90.00
#
_symmetry.space_group_name_H-M   'P 1'
#
loop_
_entity.id
_entity.type
_entity.pdbx_description
1 polymer ?
#
loop_
_entity_poly.entity_id
_entity_poly.type
_entity_poly.pdbx_seq_one_letter_code
_entity_poly.pdbx_strand_id
1 'polypeptide(L)'
;MPAQFLRRASIRTKLMLSMAACLLLFLLISSTLSVALTGQGLRARAVEGELPAVVSAIRNDILRQVGGPVTASLGVAHNSYLHAWERDGLADSGLEAWRTYAANVKALNKAVTVFWASPAQLKFMDQTGLSYVMEKGNPRDAWMDAFLASGKPYELNLDPDPKTGEMKLFINTRVEAGEGRLAVAGLGLSVKAMADAVRAHKVGKSGHVFLVRPNGAIVLHRDPALADGEHNIKDLPGFGAALAGTLLDKRGFVHASHDSPLGTLIVAS
;
A
#
# COMPACT_ATOMS: atom_id res chain seq x y z
N MET A 1 50.81 -7.50 -38.43
CA MET A 1 50.72 -7.04 -39.85
C MET A 1 50.31 -5.56 -40.02
N PRO A 2 49.59 -4.86 -39.16
CA PRO A 2 49.20 -3.43 -39.39
C PRO A 2 50.35 -2.42 -39.25
N ALA A 3 51.37 -2.70 -38.46
CA ALA A 3 52.49 -1.76 -38.24
C ALA A 3 53.45 -1.57 -39.48
N GLN A 4 53.53 -2.55 -40.33
CA GLN A 4 54.38 -2.46 -41.55
C GLN A 4 53.70 -1.64 -42.66
N PHE A 5 52.37 -1.61 -42.72
CA PHE A 5 51.63 -0.81 -43.70
C PHE A 5 51.80 0.69 -43.42
N LEU A 6 51.74 1.09 -42.15
CA LEU A 6 51.94 2.48 -41.73
C LEU A 6 53.34 3.02 -41.99
N ARG A 7 54.36 2.17 -42.00
CA ARG A 7 55.77 2.59 -42.31
C ARG A 7 55.98 2.98 -43.75
N ARG A 8 55.26 2.36 -44.71
CA ARG A 8 55.41 2.59 -46.18
C ARG A 8 54.35 3.60 -46.70
N ALA A 9 53.42 4.04 -45.93
CA ALA A 9 52.37 4.98 -46.35
C ALA A 9 52.92 6.39 -46.56
N SER A 10 52.39 7.10 -47.58
CA SER A 10 52.74 8.51 -47.84
C SER A 10 52.36 9.42 -46.64
N ILE A 11 53.06 10.56 -46.55
CA ILE A 11 52.77 11.56 -45.47
C ILE A 11 51.29 11.95 -45.48
N ARG A 12 50.68 12.09 -46.67
CA ARG A 12 49.29 12.41 -46.86
C ARG A 12 48.37 11.33 -46.25
N THR A 13 48.69 10.05 -46.49
CA THR A 13 47.91 8.93 -45.92
C THR A 13 48.07 8.84 -44.42
N LYS A 14 49.23 9.11 -43.85
CA LYS A 14 49.44 9.15 -42.39
C LYS A 14 48.67 10.27 -41.73
N LEU A 15 48.63 11.47 -42.32
CA LEU A 15 47.85 12.62 -41.85
C LEU A 15 46.35 12.31 -41.90
N MET A 16 45.86 11.74 -43.00
CA MET A 16 44.43 11.38 -43.10
C MET A 16 44.02 10.32 -42.09
N LEU A 17 44.85 9.29 -41.86
CA LEU A 17 44.60 8.25 -40.85
C LEU A 17 44.63 8.81 -39.42
N SER A 18 45.58 9.71 -39.11
CA SER A 18 45.66 10.32 -37.78
C SER A 18 44.45 11.24 -37.52
N MET A 19 44.02 12.04 -38.51
CA MET A 19 42.82 12.86 -38.40
C MET A 19 41.55 12.01 -38.22
N ALA A 20 41.43 10.92 -39.01
CA ALA A 20 40.29 10.00 -38.87
C ALA A 20 40.27 9.31 -37.48
N ALA A 21 41.44 8.88 -36.99
CA ALA A 21 41.58 8.29 -35.66
C ALA A 21 41.20 9.29 -34.53
N CYS A 22 41.66 10.54 -34.64
CA CYS A 22 41.31 11.60 -33.68
C CYS A 22 39.80 11.91 -33.71
N LEU A 23 39.18 11.97 -34.89
CA LEU A 23 37.74 12.17 -35.02
C LEU A 23 36.93 11.01 -34.41
N LEU A 24 37.35 9.77 -34.70
CA LEU A 24 36.71 8.59 -34.09
C LEU A 24 36.85 8.59 -32.58
N LEU A 25 38.03 8.91 -32.05
CA LEU A 25 38.25 8.99 -30.60
C LEU A 25 37.39 10.09 -29.97
N PHE A 26 37.33 11.26 -30.59
CA PHE A 26 36.48 12.36 -30.15
C PHE A 26 34.99 11.96 -30.13
N LEU A 27 34.47 11.31 -31.17
CA LEU A 27 33.12 10.83 -31.27
C LEU A 27 32.81 9.78 -30.18
N LEU A 28 33.73 8.85 -29.92
CA LEU A 28 33.59 7.85 -28.86
C LEU A 28 33.54 8.50 -27.49
N ILE A 29 34.45 9.42 -27.18
CA ILE A 29 34.46 10.13 -25.89
C ILE A 29 33.18 10.98 -25.73
N SER A 30 32.81 11.74 -26.75
CA SER A 30 31.61 12.56 -26.73
C SER A 30 30.32 11.74 -26.54
N SER A 31 30.24 10.60 -27.26
CA SER A 31 29.09 9.69 -27.15
C SER A 31 28.99 9.06 -25.77
N THR A 32 30.11 8.55 -25.23
CA THR A 32 30.13 7.95 -23.88
C THR A 32 29.80 8.97 -22.78
N LEU A 33 30.35 10.18 -22.89
CA LEU A 33 30.07 11.25 -21.95
C LEU A 33 28.62 11.69 -22.04
N SER A 34 28.06 11.83 -23.25
CA SER A 34 26.65 12.18 -23.46
C SER A 34 25.70 11.14 -22.85
N VAL A 35 25.95 9.85 -23.07
CA VAL A 35 25.15 8.76 -22.49
C VAL A 35 25.24 8.77 -20.97
N ALA A 36 26.43 8.96 -20.40
CA ALA A 36 26.64 8.99 -18.97
C ALA A 36 25.89 10.19 -18.30
N LEU A 37 26.04 11.38 -18.86
CA LEU A 37 25.38 12.60 -18.34
C LEU A 37 23.86 12.53 -18.49
N THR A 38 23.35 12.03 -19.63
CA THR A 38 21.92 11.86 -19.85
C THR A 38 21.32 10.83 -18.89
N GLY A 39 22.02 9.70 -18.69
CA GLY A 39 21.60 8.66 -17.75
C GLY A 39 21.53 9.17 -16.30
N GLN A 40 22.52 9.93 -15.85
CA GLN A 40 22.51 10.54 -14.52
C GLN A 40 21.38 11.57 -14.37
N GLY A 41 21.17 12.41 -15.39
CA GLY A 41 20.09 13.41 -15.35
C GLY A 41 18.69 12.79 -15.33
N LEU A 42 18.47 11.70 -16.07
CA LEU A 42 17.21 10.97 -16.08
C LEU A 42 16.96 10.28 -14.72
N ARG A 43 18.01 9.68 -14.15
CA ARG A 43 17.93 9.04 -12.83
C ARG A 43 17.65 10.05 -11.73
N ALA A 44 18.34 11.19 -11.72
CA ALA A 44 18.08 12.26 -10.76
C ALA A 44 16.63 12.78 -10.85
N ARG A 45 16.13 13.03 -12.06
CA ARG A 45 14.73 13.44 -12.27
C ARG A 45 13.73 12.43 -11.74
N ALA A 46 13.95 11.14 -12.00
CA ALA A 46 13.07 10.07 -11.51
C ALA A 46 13.08 10.01 -9.98
N VAL A 47 14.26 10.02 -9.35
CA VAL A 47 14.43 9.83 -7.90
C VAL A 47 14.04 11.08 -7.11
N GLU A 48 14.44 12.27 -7.56
CA GLU A 48 14.27 13.51 -6.80
C GLU A 48 12.95 14.22 -7.10
N GLY A 49 12.33 13.95 -8.25
CA GLY A 49 11.12 14.62 -8.70
C GLY A 49 9.92 13.71 -8.88
N GLU A 50 10.00 12.76 -9.81
CA GLU A 50 8.83 12.00 -10.25
C GLU A 50 8.32 11.01 -9.18
N LEU A 51 9.21 10.21 -8.60
CA LEU A 51 8.83 9.22 -7.59
C LEU A 51 8.26 9.84 -6.31
N PRO A 52 8.87 10.89 -5.70
CA PRO A 52 8.28 11.54 -4.54
C PRO A 52 6.89 12.12 -4.82
N ALA A 53 6.71 12.73 -5.99
CA ALA A 53 5.43 13.31 -6.38
C ALA A 53 4.35 12.23 -6.53
N VAL A 54 4.67 11.10 -7.17
CA VAL A 54 3.74 9.97 -7.34
C VAL A 54 3.39 9.33 -5.99
N VAL A 55 4.39 9.05 -5.14
CA VAL A 55 4.14 8.49 -3.80
C VAL A 55 3.27 9.43 -2.98
N SER A 56 3.53 10.74 -3.01
CA SER A 56 2.72 11.74 -2.31
C SER A 56 1.30 11.82 -2.87
N ALA A 57 1.11 11.75 -4.18
CA ALA A 57 -0.20 11.74 -4.80
C ALA A 57 -1.02 10.52 -4.38
N ILE A 58 -0.40 9.32 -4.42
CA ILE A 58 -1.04 8.08 -3.99
C ILE A 58 -1.41 8.13 -2.50
N ARG A 59 -0.49 8.58 -1.65
CA ARG A 59 -0.76 8.76 -0.21
C ARG A 59 -1.97 9.68 0.01
N ASN A 60 -2.01 10.81 -0.68
CA ASN A 60 -3.11 11.76 -0.55
C ASN A 60 -4.43 11.19 -1.07
N ASP A 61 -4.41 10.38 -2.12
CA ASP A 61 -5.60 9.70 -2.64
C ASP A 61 -6.13 8.66 -1.65
N ILE A 62 -5.23 7.86 -1.05
CA ILE A 62 -5.60 6.90 -0.02
C ILE A 62 -6.18 7.64 1.20
N LEU A 63 -5.52 8.68 1.68
CA LEU A 63 -6.00 9.47 2.82
C LEU A 63 -7.38 10.10 2.56
N ARG A 64 -7.66 10.57 1.35
CA ARG A 64 -8.99 11.07 0.97
C ARG A 64 -10.05 9.98 0.96
N GLN A 65 -9.70 8.80 0.45
CA GLN A 65 -10.64 7.67 0.40
C GLN A 65 -10.97 7.11 1.80
N VAL A 66 -10.01 7.15 2.71
CA VAL A 66 -10.15 6.59 4.07
C VAL A 66 -10.67 7.63 5.07
N GLY A 67 -10.39 8.91 4.87
CA GLY A 67 -10.72 9.97 5.84
C GLY A 67 -12.22 10.10 6.14
N GLY A 68 -13.06 10.09 5.10
CA GLY A 68 -14.52 10.08 5.27
C GLY A 68 -15.03 8.85 6.04
N PRO A 69 -14.68 7.64 5.61
CA PRO A 69 -15.00 6.41 6.34
C PRO A 69 -14.48 6.36 7.78
N VAL A 70 -13.29 6.90 8.09
CA VAL A 70 -12.79 7.03 9.49
C VAL A 70 -13.73 7.93 10.29
N THR A 71 -14.09 9.08 9.76
CA THR A 71 -15.04 9.99 10.43
C THR A 71 -16.40 9.32 10.64
N ALA A 72 -16.88 8.57 9.66
CA ALA A 72 -18.12 7.80 9.78
C ALA A 72 -18.03 6.70 10.84
N SER A 73 -16.90 5.96 10.90
CA SER A 73 -16.66 4.95 11.95
C SER A 73 -16.67 5.55 13.35
N LEU A 74 -16.02 6.71 13.51
CA LEU A 74 -16.08 7.47 14.76
C LEU A 74 -17.53 7.87 15.09
N GLY A 75 -18.31 8.30 14.10
CA GLY A 75 -19.73 8.61 14.27
C GLY A 75 -20.57 7.41 14.71
N VAL A 76 -20.29 6.22 14.16
CA VAL A 76 -20.93 4.97 14.62
C VAL A 76 -20.53 4.66 16.06
N ALA A 77 -19.26 4.75 16.39
CA ALA A 77 -18.73 4.44 17.72
C ALA A 77 -19.24 5.40 18.82
N HIS A 78 -19.54 6.66 18.48
CA HIS A 78 -20.04 7.66 19.42
C HIS A 78 -21.56 7.85 19.35
N ASN A 79 -22.30 6.96 18.69
CA ASN A 79 -23.73 7.06 18.58
C ASN A 79 -24.41 6.66 19.91
N SER A 80 -25.06 7.62 20.56
CA SER A 80 -25.70 7.42 21.89
C SER A 80 -26.80 6.36 21.87
N TYR A 81 -27.53 6.22 20.76
CA TYR A 81 -28.51 5.15 20.59
C TYR A 81 -27.83 3.76 20.61
N LEU A 82 -26.72 3.60 19.91
CA LEU A 82 -25.98 2.34 19.90
C LEU A 82 -25.34 2.04 21.26
N HIS A 83 -24.91 3.05 22.00
CA HIS A 83 -24.46 2.88 23.38
C HIS A 83 -25.58 2.38 24.29
N ALA A 84 -26.81 2.91 24.15
CA ALA A 84 -27.96 2.44 24.90
C ALA A 84 -28.29 0.99 24.53
N TRP A 85 -28.29 0.67 23.23
CA TRP A 85 -28.52 -0.68 22.72
C TRP A 85 -27.46 -1.70 23.19
N GLU A 86 -26.21 -1.29 23.28
CA GLU A 86 -25.11 -2.12 23.86
C GLU A 86 -25.38 -2.41 25.35
N ARG A 87 -25.78 -1.40 26.12
CA ARG A 87 -26.14 -1.57 27.55
C ARG A 87 -27.35 -2.49 27.74
N ASP A 88 -28.29 -2.46 26.80
CA ASP A 88 -29.48 -3.32 26.77
C ASP A 88 -29.21 -4.73 26.22
N GLY A 89 -27.92 -5.10 26.06
CA GLY A 89 -27.51 -6.43 25.64
C GLY A 89 -27.72 -6.73 24.16
N LEU A 90 -27.79 -5.69 23.31
CA LEU A 90 -28.09 -5.79 21.87
C LEU A 90 -29.44 -6.50 21.65
N ALA A 91 -30.46 -6.03 22.35
CA ALA A 91 -31.82 -6.61 22.33
C ALA A 91 -32.42 -6.60 20.91
N ASP A 92 -33.25 -7.60 20.61
CA ASP A 92 -33.87 -7.77 19.30
C ASP A 92 -34.81 -6.59 18.93
N SER A 93 -35.34 -5.86 19.93
CA SER A 93 -36.13 -4.65 19.72
C SER A 93 -35.36 -3.53 19.00
N GLY A 94 -34.04 -3.48 19.13
CA GLY A 94 -33.16 -2.51 18.46
C GLY A 94 -32.66 -2.94 17.07
N LEU A 95 -32.89 -4.21 16.69
CA LEU A 95 -32.27 -4.81 15.52
C LEU A 95 -32.69 -4.14 14.21
N GLU A 96 -33.94 -3.76 14.04
CA GLU A 96 -34.44 -3.13 12.82
C GLU A 96 -33.86 -1.70 12.67
N ALA A 97 -33.78 -0.96 13.77
CA ALA A 97 -33.16 0.37 13.78
C ALA A 97 -31.65 0.28 13.47
N TRP A 98 -30.95 -0.74 14.01
CA TRP A 98 -29.56 -1.03 13.65
C TRP A 98 -29.40 -1.29 12.17
N ARG A 99 -30.21 -2.20 11.58
CA ARG A 99 -30.15 -2.53 10.16
C ARG A 99 -30.30 -1.31 9.26
N THR A 100 -31.33 -0.50 9.56
CA THR A 100 -31.60 0.73 8.81
C THR A 100 -30.45 1.73 8.93
N TYR A 101 -29.94 1.96 10.13
CA TYR A 101 -28.83 2.85 10.38
C TYR A 101 -27.55 2.36 9.67
N ALA A 102 -27.18 1.10 9.86
CA ALA A 102 -25.98 0.53 9.29
C ALA A 102 -26.02 0.48 7.75
N ALA A 103 -27.19 0.20 7.15
CA ALA A 103 -27.38 0.26 5.70
C ALA A 103 -27.16 1.67 5.15
N ASN A 104 -27.68 2.70 5.82
CA ASN A 104 -27.49 4.09 5.44
C ASN A 104 -26.01 4.52 5.54
N VAL A 105 -25.35 4.20 6.66
CA VAL A 105 -23.92 4.49 6.85
C VAL A 105 -23.09 3.80 5.77
N LYS A 106 -23.40 2.53 5.49
CA LYS A 106 -22.73 1.75 4.42
C LYS A 106 -22.86 2.42 3.07
N ALA A 107 -24.08 2.81 2.68
CA ALA A 107 -24.34 3.44 1.38
C ALA A 107 -23.63 4.78 1.22
N LEU A 108 -23.73 5.66 2.24
CA LEU A 108 -23.13 7.00 2.22
C LEU A 108 -21.60 6.96 2.12
N ASN A 109 -20.96 5.96 2.72
CA ASN A 109 -19.50 5.85 2.77
C ASN A 109 -18.91 4.86 1.76
N LYS A 110 -19.75 4.31 0.86
CA LYS A 110 -19.33 3.26 -0.10
C LYS A 110 -18.62 2.09 0.60
N ALA A 111 -18.99 1.82 1.84
CA ALA A 111 -18.44 0.73 2.61
C ALA A 111 -19.02 -0.61 2.15
N VAL A 112 -18.29 -1.70 2.35
CA VAL A 112 -18.77 -3.05 2.06
C VAL A 112 -19.40 -3.70 3.29
N THR A 113 -19.02 -3.24 4.49
CA THR A 113 -19.66 -3.62 5.75
C THR A 113 -19.67 -2.47 6.74
N VAL A 114 -20.65 -2.47 7.63
CA VAL A 114 -20.68 -1.69 8.85
C VAL A 114 -20.92 -2.67 9.99
N PHE A 115 -20.16 -2.60 11.06
CA PHE A 115 -20.21 -3.60 12.11
C PHE A 115 -20.20 -3.01 13.52
N TRP A 116 -20.67 -3.82 14.46
CA TRP A 116 -20.58 -3.62 15.89
C TRP A 116 -20.20 -4.94 16.56
N ALA A 117 -19.09 -4.97 17.27
CA ALA A 117 -18.58 -6.15 17.97
C ALA A 117 -18.62 -5.90 19.47
N SER A 118 -19.42 -6.68 20.19
CA SER A 118 -19.59 -6.59 21.64
C SER A 118 -18.90 -7.77 22.34
N PRO A 119 -17.81 -7.54 23.06
CA PRO A 119 -17.19 -8.58 23.88
C PRO A 119 -18.06 -9.01 25.06
N ALA A 120 -18.90 -8.09 25.57
CA ALA A 120 -19.80 -8.39 26.68
C ALA A 120 -20.93 -9.34 26.28
N GLN A 121 -21.42 -9.23 25.05
CA GLN A 121 -22.51 -10.07 24.51
C GLN A 121 -22.01 -11.21 23.66
N LEU A 122 -20.71 -11.26 23.34
CA LEU A 122 -20.09 -12.20 22.39
C LEU A 122 -20.78 -12.17 21.02
N LYS A 123 -21.24 -11.00 20.59
CA LYS A 123 -21.97 -10.81 19.33
C LYS A 123 -21.18 -9.94 18.36
N PHE A 124 -21.04 -10.41 17.14
CA PHE A 124 -20.59 -9.60 15.99
C PHE A 124 -21.79 -9.29 15.11
N MET A 125 -22.19 -8.04 15.09
CA MET A 125 -23.30 -7.53 14.31
C MET A 125 -22.78 -6.89 13.04
N ASP A 126 -23.40 -7.17 11.91
CA ASP A 126 -23.17 -6.42 10.67
C ASP A 126 -24.49 -5.73 10.21
N GLN A 127 -24.46 -5.08 9.05
CA GLN A 127 -25.65 -4.38 8.52
C GLN A 127 -26.84 -5.32 8.25
N THR A 128 -26.68 -6.64 8.32
CA THR A 128 -27.76 -7.62 8.15
C THR A 128 -28.32 -8.10 9.51
N GLY A 129 -27.66 -7.77 10.59
CA GLY A 129 -28.00 -8.19 11.95
C GLY A 129 -26.86 -9.00 12.58
N LEU A 130 -27.20 -10.04 13.36
CA LEU A 130 -26.22 -10.93 13.95
C LEU A 130 -25.48 -11.70 12.84
N SER A 131 -24.19 -11.40 12.70
CA SER A 131 -23.34 -12.05 11.71
C SER A 131 -22.81 -13.37 12.22
N TYR A 132 -22.27 -13.38 13.43
CA TYR A 132 -21.84 -14.58 14.14
C TYR A 132 -21.68 -14.32 15.64
N VAL A 133 -21.65 -15.41 16.40
CA VAL A 133 -21.34 -15.41 17.83
C VAL A 133 -19.83 -15.55 17.97
N MET A 134 -19.22 -14.64 18.75
CA MET A 134 -17.80 -14.66 19.06
C MET A 134 -17.49 -15.68 20.17
N GLU A 135 -16.27 -16.17 20.20
CA GLU A 135 -15.82 -17.14 21.19
C GLU A 135 -14.54 -16.64 21.87
N LYS A 136 -14.53 -16.62 23.20
CA LYS A 136 -13.34 -16.24 23.97
C LYS A 136 -12.19 -17.22 23.69
N GLY A 137 -11.02 -16.67 23.34
CA GLY A 137 -9.83 -17.46 23.03
C GLY A 137 -9.80 -18.02 21.60
N ASN A 138 -10.81 -17.79 20.78
CA ASN A 138 -10.78 -18.14 19.38
C ASN A 138 -9.81 -17.21 18.62
N PRO A 139 -8.81 -17.75 17.89
CA PRO A 139 -7.87 -16.93 17.11
C PRO A 139 -8.55 -15.95 16.13
N ARG A 140 -9.72 -16.33 15.59
CA ARG A 140 -10.53 -15.47 14.71
C ARG A 140 -10.92 -14.17 15.40
N ASP A 141 -11.21 -14.20 16.71
CA ASP A 141 -11.76 -13.08 17.48
C ASP A 141 -10.68 -12.33 18.28
N ALA A 142 -9.42 -12.83 18.30
CA ALA A 142 -8.29 -12.27 19.06
C ALA A 142 -7.94 -10.82 18.68
N TRP A 143 -8.26 -10.41 17.44
CA TRP A 143 -8.05 -9.04 16.97
C TRP A 143 -8.74 -8.00 17.85
N MET A 144 -9.93 -8.31 18.34
CA MET A 144 -10.74 -7.39 19.14
C MET A 144 -10.10 -7.14 20.51
N ASP A 145 -9.68 -8.20 21.21
CA ASP A 145 -9.00 -8.08 22.49
C ASP A 145 -7.69 -7.32 22.37
N ALA A 146 -6.90 -7.60 21.31
CA ALA A 146 -5.65 -6.90 21.02
C ALA A 146 -5.89 -5.41 20.75
N PHE A 147 -6.91 -5.06 19.96
CA PHE A 147 -7.26 -3.68 19.68
C PHE A 147 -7.73 -2.95 20.95
N LEU A 148 -8.63 -3.54 21.73
CA LEU A 148 -9.11 -2.94 22.98
C LEU A 148 -7.97 -2.76 23.99
N ALA A 149 -7.05 -3.71 24.10
CA ALA A 149 -5.88 -3.61 24.96
C ALA A 149 -4.89 -2.51 24.51
N SER A 150 -4.85 -2.18 23.23
CA SER A 150 -3.96 -1.14 22.69
C SER A 150 -4.28 0.27 23.18
N GLY A 151 -5.50 0.52 23.66
CA GLY A 151 -5.98 1.82 24.09
C GLY A 151 -6.15 2.86 22.98
N LYS A 152 -5.92 2.49 21.73
CA LYS A 152 -6.06 3.39 20.58
C LYS A 152 -7.53 3.79 20.36
N PRO A 153 -7.81 5.02 19.90
CA PRO A 153 -9.18 5.43 19.56
C PRO A 153 -9.69 4.72 18.31
N TYR A 154 -8.82 4.46 17.34
CA TYR A 154 -9.10 3.63 16.16
C TYR A 154 -7.82 3.04 15.57
N GLU A 155 -7.97 2.03 14.73
CA GLU A 155 -6.88 1.49 13.90
C GLU A 155 -7.42 1.01 12.54
N LEU A 156 -6.51 0.90 11.59
CA LEU A 156 -6.78 0.41 10.24
C LEU A 156 -6.15 -0.97 10.08
N ASN A 157 -6.96 -1.98 9.81
CA ASN A 157 -6.51 -3.36 9.65
C ASN A 157 -6.91 -3.92 8.30
N LEU A 158 -5.95 -4.55 7.63
CA LEU A 158 -6.18 -5.32 6.42
C LEU A 158 -6.34 -6.78 6.81
N ASP A 159 -7.57 -7.25 6.78
CA ASP A 159 -7.91 -8.60 7.20
C ASP A 159 -8.92 -9.24 6.23
N PRO A 160 -8.92 -10.57 6.11
CA PRO A 160 -9.95 -11.27 5.37
C PRO A 160 -11.31 -11.12 6.07
N ASP A 161 -12.33 -10.86 5.28
CA ASP A 161 -13.70 -10.86 5.79
C ASP A 161 -14.09 -12.27 6.27
N PRO A 162 -14.62 -12.42 7.49
CA PRO A 162 -14.92 -13.73 8.05
C PRO A 162 -15.93 -14.57 7.25
N LYS A 163 -16.79 -13.90 6.45
CA LYS A 163 -17.82 -14.58 5.64
C LYS A 163 -17.36 -14.91 4.23
N THR A 164 -16.62 -13.97 3.61
CA THR A 164 -16.30 -14.06 2.17
C THR A 164 -14.85 -14.44 1.89
N GLY A 165 -13.97 -14.30 2.89
CA GLY A 165 -12.52 -14.44 2.71
C GLY A 165 -11.86 -13.32 1.90
N GLU A 166 -12.64 -12.36 1.40
CA GLU A 166 -12.09 -11.22 0.67
C GLU A 166 -11.33 -10.27 1.60
N MET A 167 -10.17 -9.81 1.16
CA MET A 167 -9.40 -8.80 1.89
C MET A 167 -10.15 -7.47 1.94
N LYS A 168 -10.35 -6.96 3.16
CA LYS A 168 -10.99 -5.68 3.45
C LYS A 168 -10.10 -4.81 4.31
N LEU A 169 -10.20 -3.50 4.14
CA LEU A 169 -9.64 -2.54 5.08
C LEU A 169 -10.70 -2.25 6.13
N PHE A 170 -10.52 -2.80 7.31
CA PHE A 170 -11.36 -2.52 8.46
C PHE A 170 -10.87 -1.29 9.21
N ILE A 171 -11.80 -0.43 9.57
CA ILE A 171 -11.60 0.71 10.44
C ILE A 171 -12.22 0.32 11.78
N ASN A 172 -11.40 -0.18 12.70
CA ASN A 172 -11.83 -0.57 14.03
C ASN A 172 -11.81 0.66 14.94
N THR A 173 -12.93 1.03 15.48
CA THR A 173 -13.06 2.19 16.36
C THR A 173 -13.49 1.75 17.75
N ARG A 174 -12.79 2.23 18.77
CA ARG A 174 -13.08 1.97 20.18
C ARG A 174 -14.39 2.61 20.58
N VAL A 175 -15.23 1.83 21.24
CA VAL A 175 -16.49 2.27 21.82
C VAL A 175 -16.39 2.19 23.33
N GLU A 176 -16.79 3.27 24.01
CA GLU A 176 -16.97 3.34 25.44
C GLU A 176 -18.45 3.63 25.72
N ALA A 177 -19.23 2.56 25.87
CA ALA A 177 -20.69 2.65 25.97
C ALA A 177 -21.20 3.07 27.37
N GLY A 178 -20.28 3.43 28.26
CA GLY A 178 -20.58 3.74 29.67
C GLY A 178 -20.52 2.50 30.57
N GLU A 179 -20.48 2.72 31.90
CA GLU A 179 -20.42 1.65 32.92
C GLU A 179 -19.25 0.66 32.70
N GLY A 180 -18.13 1.13 32.17
CA GLY A 180 -16.98 0.28 31.86
C GLY A 180 -17.17 -0.67 30.69
N ARG A 181 -18.26 -0.58 29.94
CA ARG A 181 -18.54 -1.43 28.78
C ARG A 181 -17.78 -0.93 27.57
N LEU A 182 -16.97 -1.83 27.01
CA LEU A 182 -16.22 -1.61 25.79
C LEU A 182 -16.85 -2.40 24.65
N ALA A 183 -16.80 -1.83 23.44
CA ALA A 183 -17.14 -2.50 22.19
C ALA A 183 -16.21 -2.00 21.08
N VAL A 184 -16.30 -2.60 19.92
CA VAL A 184 -15.62 -2.13 18.71
C VAL A 184 -16.67 -1.93 17.63
N ALA A 185 -16.67 -0.75 17.03
CA ALA A 185 -17.55 -0.45 15.90
C ALA A 185 -16.72 -0.02 14.70
N GLY A 186 -17.28 -0.11 13.50
CA GLY A 186 -16.55 0.38 12.36
C GLY A 186 -17.11 0.05 11.00
N LEU A 187 -16.30 0.38 10.00
CA LEU A 187 -16.59 0.15 8.60
C LEU A 187 -15.51 -0.74 7.98
N GLY A 188 -15.92 -1.59 7.03
CA GLY A 188 -15.01 -2.29 6.14
C GLY A 188 -15.09 -1.71 4.74
N LEU A 189 -13.94 -1.44 4.14
CA LEU A 189 -13.80 -0.90 2.78
C LEU A 189 -13.25 -1.98 1.85
N SER A 190 -13.63 -1.90 0.57
CA SER A 190 -13.09 -2.80 -0.45
C SER A 190 -11.64 -2.45 -0.77
N VAL A 191 -10.72 -3.37 -0.53
CA VAL A 191 -9.32 -3.24 -0.95
C VAL A 191 -9.22 -3.21 -2.48
N LYS A 192 -10.11 -3.89 -3.20
CA LYS A 192 -10.14 -3.88 -4.66
C LYS A 192 -10.37 -2.47 -5.21
N ALA A 193 -11.34 -1.73 -4.65
CA ALA A 193 -11.60 -0.35 -5.08
C ALA A 193 -10.40 0.57 -4.82
N MET A 194 -9.71 0.40 -3.67
CA MET A 194 -8.47 1.11 -3.38
C MET A 194 -7.33 0.69 -4.32
N ALA A 195 -7.25 -0.61 -4.62
CA ALA A 195 -6.30 -1.17 -5.57
C ALA A 195 -6.44 -0.56 -6.96
N ASP A 196 -7.66 -0.42 -7.45
CA ASP A 196 -7.95 0.14 -8.77
C ASP A 196 -7.53 1.62 -8.83
N ALA A 197 -7.77 2.39 -7.76
CA ALA A 197 -7.31 3.77 -7.65
C ALA A 197 -5.76 3.85 -7.64
N VAL A 198 -5.09 2.99 -6.88
CA VAL A 198 -3.61 2.95 -6.84
C VAL A 198 -3.02 2.52 -8.17
N ARG A 199 -3.61 1.53 -8.85
CA ARG A 199 -3.18 1.08 -10.20
C ARG A 199 -3.36 2.13 -11.29
N ALA A 200 -4.26 3.09 -11.10
CA ALA A 200 -4.44 4.21 -12.02
C ALA A 200 -3.22 5.15 -12.03
N HIS A 201 -2.44 5.19 -10.96
CA HIS A 201 -1.18 5.94 -10.92
C HIS A 201 -0.09 5.18 -11.69
N LYS A 202 0.28 5.74 -12.84
CA LYS A 202 1.38 5.21 -13.66
C LYS A 202 2.69 5.91 -13.30
N VAL A 203 3.74 5.15 -13.11
CA VAL A 203 5.12 5.64 -12.96
C VAL A 203 5.86 5.36 -14.25
N GLY A 204 5.97 6.36 -15.12
CA GLY A 204 6.56 6.18 -16.45
C GLY A 204 5.80 5.15 -17.30
N LYS A 205 6.54 4.39 -18.14
CA LYS A 205 5.95 3.39 -19.05
C LYS A 205 5.85 1.99 -18.42
N SER A 206 6.74 1.64 -17.50
CA SER A 206 6.91 0.29 -16.94
C SER A 206 6.77 0.22 -15.43
N GLY A 207 6.75 1.34 -14.75
CA GLY A 207 6.60 1.39 -13.30
C GLY A 207 5.19 1.01 -12.85
N HIS A 208 5.09 0.43 -11.67
CA HIS A 208 3.83 0.09 -11.01
C HIS A 208 3.96 0.27 -9.51
N VAL A 209 2.84 0.39 -8.85
CA VAL A 209 2.71 0.61 -7.43
C VAL A 209 2.12 -0.62 -6.77
N PHE A 210 2.61 -0.94 -5.59
CA PHE A 210 2.05 -1.97 -4.73
C PHE A 210 2.10 -1.51 -3.28
N LEU A 211 1.26 -2.08 -2.43
CA LEU A 211 1.21 -1.77 -1.01
C LEU A 211 1.70 -2.97 -0.21
N VAL A 212 2.45 -2.69 0.83
CA VAL A 212 2.99 -3.71 1.74
C VAL A 212 2.70 -3.34 3.19
N ARG A 213 2.60 -4.37 4.03
CA ARG A 213 2.59 -4.20 5.49
C ARG A 213 4.00 -3.84 5.99
N PRO A 214 4.13 -3.34 7.21
CA PRO A 214 5.46 -3.06 7.81
C PRO A 214 6.39 -4.27 7.89
N ASN A 215 5.85 -5.50 7.88
CA ASN A 215 6.62 -6.75 7.82
C ASN A 215 7.01 -7.17 6.40
N GLY A 216 6.69 -6.36 5.38
CA GLY A 216 6.96 -6.62 3.98
C GLY A 216 5.95 -7.49 3.24
N ALA A 217 4.89 -7.96 3.91
CA ALA A 217 3.84 -8.73 3.26
C ALA A 217 3.05 -7.88 2.25
N ILE A 218 2.88 -8.41 1.04
CA ILE A 218 2.25 -7.68 -0.07
C ILE A 218 0.73 -7.80 0.07
N VAL A 219 0.06 -6.66 0.17
CA VAL A 219 -1.41 -6.59 0.32
C VAL A 219 -2.12 -6.04 -0.90
N LEU A 220 -1.36 -5.41 -1.80
CA LEU A 220 -1.84 -4.92 -3.08
C LEU A 220 -0.72 -4.99 -4.11
N HIS A 221 -0.98 -5.64 -5.23
CA HIS A 221 -0.07 -5.77 -6.36
C HIS A 221 -0.87 -5.77 -7.67
N ARG A 222 -0.22 -5.48 -8.80
CA ARG A 222 -0.86 -5.58 -10.12
C ARG A 222 -1.26 -7.01 -10.46
N ASP A 223 -0.46 -7.99 -10.02
CA ASP A 223 -0.76 -9.41 -10.07
C ASP A 223 -1.51 -9.80 -8.78
N PRO A 224 -2.79 -10.17 -8.87
CA PRO A 224 -3.58 -10.55 -7.70
C PRO A 224 -3.03 -11.77 -6.94
N ALA A 225 -2.31 -12.67 -7.62
CA ALA A 225 -1.72 -13.85 -6.99
C ALA A 225 -0.63 -13.50 -5.97
N LEU A 226 -0.04 -12.30 -6.05
CA LEU A 226 0.97 -11.80 -5.12
C LEU A 226 0.37 -10.92 -4.02
N ALA A 227 -0.92 -10.62 -4.07
CA ALA A 227 -1.61 -9.69 -3.17
C ALA A 227 -2.44 -10.42 -2.10
N ASP A 228 -1.93 -11.52 -1.57
CA ASP A 228 -2.60 -12.39 -0.60
C ASP A 228 -2.25 -12.09 0.86
N GLY A 229 -1.28 -11.19 1.10
CA GLY A 229 -0.77 -10.87 2.44
C GLY A 229 0.23 -11.90 3.00
N GLU A 230 0.55 -12.94 2.24
CA GLU A 230 1.55 -13.97 2.58
C GLU A 230 2.84 -13.78 1.80
N HIS A 231 2.77 -13.44 0.51
CA HIS A 231 3.94 -13.10 -0.29
C HIS A 231 4.63 -11.85 0.26
N ASN A 232 5.97 -11.85 0.21
CA ASN A 232 6.78 -10.78 0.78
C ASN A 232 7.63 -10.09 -0.29
N ILE A 233 7.83 -8.77 -0.16
CA ILE A 233 8.63 -7.99 -1.12
C ILE A 233 10.06 -8.49 -1.27
N LYS A 234 10.66 -9.07 -0.20
CA LYS A 234 12.02 -9.63 -0.25
C LYS A 234 12.16 -10.79 -1.24
N ASP A 235 11.03 -11.46 -1.55
CA ASP A 235 10.98 -12.63 -2.43
C ASP A 235 10.68 -12.25 -3.90
N LEU A 236 10.37 -10.97 -4.14
CA LEU A 236 10.17 -10.48 -5.50
C LEU A 236 11.48 -10.42 -6.28
N PRO A 237 11.46 -10.74 -7.60
CA PRO A 237 12.64 -10.63 -8.45
C PRO A 237 13.26 -9.22 -8.41
N GLY A 238 14.55 -9.15 -8.08
CA GLY A 238 15.30 -7.90 -8.00
C GLY A 238 15.24 -7.16 -6.66
N PHE A 239 14.42 -7.61 -5.70
CA PHE A 239 14.35 -6.96 -4.38
C PHE A 239 15.41 -7.51 -3.40
N GLY A 240 15.28 -8.77 -3.01
CA GLY A 240 16.11 -9.36 -1.97
C GLY A 240 15.90 -8.72 -0.58
N ALA A 241 16.45 -9.37 0.44
CA ALA A 241 16.25 -8.96 1.84
C ALA A 241 16.86 -7.59 2.18
N ALA A 242 18.01 -7.25 1.59
CA ALA A 242 18.72 -5.97 1.88
C ALA A 242 17.92 -4.77 1.37
N LEU A 243 17.39 -4.85 0.13
CA LEU A 243 16.57 -3.79 -0.46
C LEU A 243 15.24 -3.65 0.27
N ALA A 244 14.59 -4.77 0.57
CA ALA A 244 13.36 -4.80 1.35
C ALA A 244 13.56 -4.16 2.74
N GLY A 245 14.63 -4.52 3.45
CA GLY A 245 14.96 -3.92 4.74
C GLY A 245 15.15 -2.40 4.67
N THR A 246 15.84 -1.91 3.64
CA THR A 246 16.02 -0.46 3.44
C THR A 246 14.70 0.28 3.28
N LEU A 247 13.73 -0.31 2.57
CA LEU A 247 12.43 0.31 2.33
C LEU A 247 11.50 0.25 3.54
N LEU A 248 11.60 -0.79 4.36
CA LEU A 248 10.70 -1.03 5.49
C LEU A 248 11.15 -0.38 6.80
N ASP A 249 12.47 -0.20 7.00
CA ASP A 249 13.02 0.27 8.27
C ASP A 249 12.98 1.79 8.45
N LYS A 250 12.64 2.56 7.42
CA LYS A 250 12.71 4.03 7.47
C LYS A 250 11.33 4.68 7.45
N ARG A 251 11.20 5.74 8.26
CA ARG A 251 10.04 6.63 8.23
C ARG A 251 10.31 7.78 7.25
N GLY A 252 9.34 8.04 6.36
CA GLY A 252 9.43 9.07 5.34
C GLY A 252 9.77 8.52 3.97
N PHE A 253 10.02 9.42 2.99
CA PHE A 253 10.37 9.01 1.63
C PHE A 253 11.75 8.37 1.59
N VAL A 254 11.80 7.14 1.14
CA VAL A 254 13.03 6.37 0.95
C VAL A 254 13.04 5.83 -0.47
N HIS A 255 14.20 5.88 -1.12
CA HIS A 255 14.42 5.20 -2.39
C HIS A 255 15.63 4.27 -2.30
N ALA A 256 15.58 3.22 -3.09
CA ALA A 256 16.70 2.31 -3.27
C ALA A 256 16.76 1.88 -4.73
N SER A 257 17.93 1.52 -5.21
CA SER A 257 18.11 1.04 -6.57
C SER A 257 18.92 -0.24 -6.60
N HIS A 258 18.54 -1.11 -7.53
CA HIS A 258 19.22 -2.36 -7.81
C HIS A 258 19.55 -2.44 -9.31
N ASP A 259 20.83 -2.57 -9.64
CA ASP A 259 21.27 -2.74 -11.01
C ASP A 259 21.35 -4.23 -11.34
N SER A 260 20.73 -4.62 -12.44
CA SER A 260 20.72 -6.00 -12.95
C SER A 260 21.05 -6.01 -14.44
N PRO A 261 21.38 -7.17 -15.03
CA PRO A 261 21.56 -7.30 -16.47
C PRO A 261 20.34 -6.89 -17.31
N LEU A 262 19.15 -6.86 -16.69
CA LEU A 262 17.88 -6.49 -17.32
C LEU A 262 17.57 -4.99 -17.19
N GLY A 263 18.40 -4.23 -16.46
CA GLY A 263 18.21 -2.80 -16.21
C GLY A 263 18.28 -2.43 -14.73
N THR A 264 18.10 -1.15 -14.44
CA THR A 264 18.09 -0.61 -13.09
C THR A 264 16.65 -0.60 -12.54
N LEU A 265 16.42 -1.27 -11.42
CA LEU A 265 15.19 -1.16 -10.64
C LEU A 265 15.36 0.00 -9.65
N ILE A 266 14.46 0.99 -9.69
CA ILE A 266 14.38 2.07 -8.71
C ILE A 266 13.06 1.92 -7.98
N VAL A 267 13.11 1.89 -6.65
CA VAL A 267 11.96 1.72 -5.78
C VAL A 267 11.91 2.86 -4.78
N ALA A 268 10.71 3.31 -4.46
CA ALA A 268 10.47 4.36 -3.48
C ALA A 268 9.30 4.00 -2.57
N SER A 269 9.36 4.43 -1.32
CA SER A 269 8.33 4.22 -0.31
C SER A 269 8.01 5.50 0.46
#